data_317b284d4c72a4af7727bb88d00707d8
#
_entry.id   317b284d4c72a4af7727bb88d00707d8
#
_cell.length_a   1.000
_cell.length_b   1.000
_cell.length_c   1.000
_cell.angle_alpha   90.00
_cell.angle_beta   90.00
_cell.angle_gamma   90.00
#
_symmetry.space_group_name_H-M   'P 1'
#
loop_
_entity.id
_entity.type
_entity.pdbx_description
1 polymer ?
#
loop_
_entity_poly.entity_id
_entity_poly.type
_entity_poly.pdbx_seq_one_letter_code
_entity_poly.pdbx_strand_id
1 'polypeptide(L)'
;MPAGAEVPFTDGAVFALCCGKGSVILMAIFGKKETNTAEFSVLPRHLGIIMDGNGRWAKKRALPRTAGHKVGADVFKKISKECGRIGIEEVTFYAFSTENWKRPKEEVETLMHLFYDYLIEAKNDLQTSGNLRVRFIGEEEGMHPKLLELMRDAEKETASRTGTLINIAVNYGGRQEIISAVNRLIAQGKTSITEQDISENVYTAPDCDLIIRPSGEERLSNFLLWQSAYSEFWSSDVLWPDFTEQDLHLALAAFEKRNRRFGG
;
A
#
# COMPACT_ATOMS: atom_id res chain seq x y z
N MET A 1 -41.72 -47.09 14.45
CA MET A 1 -41.15 -46.58 13.20
C MET A 1 -42.20 -45.83 12.43
N PRO A 2 -42.05 -44.53 12.23
CA PRO A 2 -41.71 -44.03 10.94
C PRO A 2 -40.65 -42.92 11.00
N ALA A 3 -40.10 -42.64 9.83
CA ALA A 3 -38.90 -41.97 9.44
C ALA A 3 -38.78 -40.49 9.85
N GLY A 4 -37.52 -40.10 10.03
CA GLY A 4 -37.11 -38.72 10.33
C GLY A 4 -37.36 -37.77 9.16
N ALA A 5 -37.75 -36.58 9.52
CA ALA A 5 -37.75 -35.42 8.63
C ALA A 5 -36.47 -34.62 8.88
N GLU A 6 -35.60 -34.57 7.87
CA GLU A 6 -34.46 -33.66 7.83
C GLU A 6 -34.94 -32.21 7.72
N VAL A 7 -34.48 -31.37 8.61
CA VAL A 7 -34.66 -29.94 8.55
C VAL A 7 -33.41 -29.35 7.89
N PRO A 8 -33.52 -28.57 6.81
CA PRO A 8 -32.36 -27.99 6.16
C PRO A 8 -31.73 -26.86 7.04
N PHE A 9 -30.44 -26.98 7.29
CA PHE A 9 -29.61 -25.95 7.90
C PHE A 9 -29.48 -24.76 6.94
N THR A 10 -30.01 -23.63 7.37
CA THR A 10 -29.62 -22.33 6.82
C THR A 10 -28.70 -21.63 7.81
N ASP A 11 -27.63 -21.04 7.27
CA ASP A 11 -26.54 -20.41 8.01
C ASP A 11 -27.00 -19.41 9.07
N GLY A 12 -26.47 -19.56 10.29
CA GLY A 12 -26.22 -18.45 11.20
C GLY A 12 -27.18 -18.23 12.36
N ALA A 13 -27.89 -19.24 12.88
CA ALA A 13 -28.67 -19.09 14.10
C ALA A 13 -28.24 -20.11 15.18
N VAL A 14 -27.62 -19.63 16.27
CA VAL A 14 -27.41 -20.43 17.49
C VAL A 14 -28.54 -20.13 18.46
N PHE A 15 -29.38 -21.16 18.75
CA PHE A 15 -30.43 -21.07 19.77
C PHE A 15 -29.88 -21.57 21.10
N ALA A 16 -29.87 -20.73 22.12
CA ALA A 16 -29.68 -21.14 23.50
C ALA A 16 -31.05 -21.16 24.24
N LEU A 17 -31.47 -22.34 24.68
CA LEU A 17 -32.66 -22.48 25.56
C LEU A 17 -32.20 -22.40 27.02
N CYS A 18 -32.61 -21.35 27.73
CA CYS A 18 -32.57 -21.33 29.20
C CYS A 18 -33.95 -21.59 29.74
N CYS A 19 -34.11 -22.67 30.50
CA CYS A 19 -35.34 -23.06 31.13
C CYS A 19 -35.36 -22.53 32.60
N GLY A 20 -36.26 -21.60 32.92
CA GLY A 20 -36.53 -21.12 34.25
C GLY A 20 -37.82 -20.33 34.30
N LYS A 21 -38.83 -20.90 34.99
CA LYS A 21 -40.18 -20.40 35.33
C LYS A 21 -40.63 -19.07 34.69
N GLY A 22 -41.40 -19.17 33.62
CA GLY A 22 -42.50 -18.24 33.40
C GLY A 22 -42.28 -17.06 32.49
N SER A 23 -41.27 -16.97 31.67
CA SER A 23 -41.25 -16.02 30.54
C SER A 23 -40.15 -16.42 29.53
N VAL A 24 -40.57 -16.72 28.32
CA VAL A 24 -39.64 -16.94 27.19
C VAL A 24 -39.27 -15.58 26.64
N ILE A 25 -38.07 -15.09 26.94
CA ILE A 25 -37.49 -13.92 26.26
C ILE A 25 -36.68 -14.44 25.09
N LEU A 26 -37.21 -14.29 23.88
CA LEU A 26 -36.50 -14.56 22.64
C LEU A 26 -35.53 -13.38 22.40
N MET A 27 -34.27 -13.50 22.83
CA MET A 27 -33.22 -12.57 22.42
C MET A 27 -32.60 -13.10 21.10
N ALA A 28 -33.03 -12.56 19.97
CA ALA A 28 -32.33 -12.68 18.70
C ALA A 28 -31.09 -11.79 18.76
N ILE A 29 -29.92 -12.38 19.06
CA ILE A 29 -28.63 -11.68 18.87
C ILE A 29 -28.30 -11.77 17.38
N PHE A 30 -28.86 -10.82 16.62
CA PHE A 30 -28.30 -10.49 15.31
C PHE A 30 -26.96 -9.80 15.58
N GLY A 31 -25.88 -10.54 15.59
CA GLY A 31 -24.55 -10.00 15.43
C GLY A 31 -24.45 -9.39 14.03
N LYS A 32 -24.89 -8.16 13.84
CA LYS A 32 -24.37 -7.32 12.78
C LYS A 32 -22.86 -7.34 12.98
N LYS A 33 -22.14 -7.92 12.03
CA LYS A 33 -20.73 -7.65 11.85
C LYS A 33 -20.70 -6.16 11.48
N GLU A 34 -20.64 -5.30 12.49
CA GLU A 34 -20.30 -3.90 12.30
C GLU A 34 -18.92 -3.94 11.65
N THR A 35 -18.87 -3.69 10.37
CA THR A 35 -17.67 -3.18 9.73
C THR A 35 -17.45 -1.84 10.41
N ASN A 36 -16.62 -1.87 11.46
CA ASN A 36 -16.17 -0.69 12.15
C ASN A 36 -15.31 0.06 11.14
N THR A 37 -15.94 0.86 10.28
CA THR A 37 -15.28 1.89 9.52
C THR A 37 -14.84 2.88 10.59
N ALA A 38 -13.59 2.77 11.05
CA ALA A 38 -12.99 3.76 11.91
C ALA A 38 -13.12 5.10 11.16
N GLU A 39 -14.01 5.95 11.63
CA GLU A 39 -14.10 7.33 11.16
C GLU A 39 -12.90 8.06 11.74
N PHE A 40 -11.87 8.23 10.92
CA PHE A 40 -10.74 9.08 11.27
C PHE A 40 -11.16 10.53 11.08
N SER A 41 -10.96 11.37 12.08
CA SER A 41 -11.23 12.82 11.98
C SER A 41 -10.11 13.54 11.21
N VAL A 42 -8.89 12.96 11.20
CA VAL A 42 -7.73 13.49 10.48
C VAL A 42 -7.02 12.35 9.75
N LEU A 43 -6.91 12.49 8.43
CA LEU A 43 -6.17 11.55 7.57
C LEU A 43 -4.92 12.21 7.01
N PRO A 44 -3.84 11.44 6.76
CA PRO A 44 -2.74 11.91 5.91
C PRO A 44 -3.27 12.13 4.48
N ARG A 45 -2.87 13.22 3.85
CA ARG A 45 -3.17 13.46 2.43
C ARG A 45 -2.30 12.56 1.56
N HIS A 46 -1.01 12.46 1.89
CA HIS A 46 -0.05 11.59 1.23
C HIS A 46 0.56 10.61 2.25
N LEU A 47 0.38 9.32 1.97
CA LEU A 47 0.89 8.19 2.76
C LEU A 47 2.00 7.47 2.00
N GLY A 48 3.18 7.32 2.60
CA GLY A 48 4.27 6.50 2.08
C GLY A 48 4.31 5.13 2.79
N ILE A 49 4.44 4.03 2.03
CA ILE A 49 4.53 2.68 2.58
C ILE A 49 5.76 1.95 2.05
N ILE A 50 6.65 1.52 2.96
CA ILE A 50 7.81 0.70 2.64
C ILE A 50 7.44 -0.77 2.87
N MET A 51 7.27 -1.54 1.79
CA MET A 51 6.82 -2.94 1.82
C MET A 51 7.96 -3.90 2.21
N ASP A 52 8.45 -3.78 3.45
CA ASP A 52 9.61 -4.55 3.93
C ASP A 52 9.20 -5.85 4.66
N GLY A 53 10.07 -6.86 4.57
CA GLY A 53 9.92 -8.11 5.30
C GLY A 53 9.59 -9.33 4.45
N ASN A 54 9.32 -9.21 3.15
CA ASN A 54 8.95 -10.32 2.27
C ASN A 54 9.93 -11.51 2.35
N GLY A 55 11.23 -11.24 2.24
CA GLY A 55 12.25 -12.28 2.32
C GLY A 55 12.39 -12.91 3.71
N ARG A 56 12.26 -12.11 4.78
CA ARG A 56 12.29 -12.60 6.16
C ARG A 56 11.07 -13.48 6.47
N TRP A 57 9.91 -13.10 5.96
CA TRP A 57 8.67 -13.85 6.07
C TRP A 57 8.79 -15.24 5.43
N ALA A 58 9.31 -15.32 4.19
CA ALA A 58 9.52 -16.57 3.49
C ALA A 58 10.54 -17.47 4.23
N LYS A 59 11.67 -16.89 4.68
CA LYS A 59 12.70 -17.62 5.44
C LYS A 59 12.16 -18.22 6.74
N LYS A 60 11.33 -17.49 7.50
CA LYS A 60 10.70 -18.01 8.72
C LYS A 60 9.80 -19.23 8.47
N ARG A 61 9.34 -19.41 7.22
CA ARG A 61 8.43 -20.50 6.80
C ARG A 61 9.11 -21.57 5.95
N ALA A 62 10.43 -21.51 5.84
CA ALA A 62 11.23 -22.40 4.95
C ALA A 62 10.74 -22.38 3.49
N LEU A 63 10.23 -21.22 3.04
CA LEU A 63 9.75 -20.99 1.67
C LEU A 63 10.79 -20.21 0.84
N PRO A 64 10.76 -20.38 -0.49
CA PRO A 64 11.57 -19.54 -1.37
C PRO A 64 11.17 -18.07 -1.23
N ARG A 65 12.13 -17.16 -1.41
CA ARG A 65 11.94 -15.71 -1.23
C ARG A 65 10.80 -15.15 -2.09
N THR A 66 10.61 -15.71 -3.27
CA THR A 66 9.52 -15.39 -4.21
C THR A 66 8.13 -15.58 -3.62
N ALA A 67 7.94 -16.59 -2.76
CA ALA A 67 6.66 -16.81 -2.08
C ALA A 67 6.27 -15.64 -1.18
N GLY A 68 7.26 -15.04 -0.47
CA GLY A 68 7.01 -13.85 0.33
C GLY A 68 6.62 -12.64 -0.51
N HIS A 69 7.26 -12.44 -1.67
CA HIS A 69 6.89 -11.37 -2.59
C HIS A 69 5.50 -11.56 -3.18
N LYS A 70 5.11 -12.81 -3.47
CA LYS A 70 3.76 -13.13 -3.96
C LYS A 70 2.70 -12.74 -2.94
N VAL A 71 2.83 -13.19 -1.70
CA VAL A 71 1.90 -12.81 -0.63
C VAL A 71 1.91 -11.29 -0.38
N GLY A 72 3.10 -10.67 -0.42
CA GLY A 72 3.24 -9.22 -0.27
C GLY A 72 2.50 -8.40 -1.35
N ALA A 73 2.39 -8.93 -2.57
CA ALA A 73 1.61 -8.28 -3.61
C ALA A 73 0.09 -8.41 -3.39
N ASP A 74 -0.38 -9.52 -2.81
CA ASP A 74 -1.79 -9.64 -2.39
C ASP A 74 -2.12 -8.64 -1.27
N VAL A 75 -1.17 -8.44 -0.33
CA VAL A 75 -1.30 -7.41 0.71
C VAL A 75 -1.34 -6.01 0.10
N PHE A 76 -0.45 -5.70 -0.86
CA PHE A 76 -0.48 -4.42 -1.59
C PHE A 76 -1.86 -4.15 -2.18
N LYS A 77 -2.49 -5.13 -2.88
CA LYS A 77 -3.83 -4.99 -3.45
C LYS A 77 -4.89 -4.67 -2.38
N LYS A 78 -4.85 -5.37 -1.24
CA LYS A 78 -5.79 -5.15 -0.12
C LYS A 78 -5.63 -3.77 0.51
N ILE A 79 -4.40 -3.40 0.83
CA ILE A 79 -4.10 -2.11 1.47
C ILE A 79 -4.40 -0.94 0.52
N SER A 80 -4.12 -1.07 -0.79
CA SER A 80 -4.50 -0.05 -1.78
C SER A 80 -6.02 0.16 -1.83
N LYS A 81 -6.81 -0.93 -1.83
CA LYS A 81 -8.28 -0.86 -1.80
C LYS A 81 -8.78 -0.22 -0.50
N GLU A 82 -8.17 -0.55 0.63
CA GLU A 82 -8.53 0.01 1.92
C GLU A 82 -8.19 1.50 2.01
N CYS A 83 -7.03 1.95 1.51
CA CYS A 83 -6.70 3.37 1.40
C CYS A 83 -7.75 4.13 0.56
N GLY A 84 -8.18 3.54 -0.55
CA GLY A 84 -9.25 4.10 -1.38
C GLY A 84 -10.60 4.17 -0.67
N ARG A 85 -10.94 3.14 0.11
CA ARG A 85 -12.19 3.10 0.89
C ARG A 85 -12.22 4.15 2.01
N ILE A 86 -11.07 4.37 2.66
CA ILE A 86 -10.91 5.37 3.72
C ILE A 86 -10.92 6.79 3.15
N GLY A 87 -10.49 6.98 1.89
CA GLY A 87 -10.44 8.28 1.23
C GLY A 87 -9.09 8.99 1.35
N ILE A 88 -7.98 8.26 1.50
CA ILE A 88 -6.64 8.84 1.40
C ILE A 88 -6.42 9.36 -0.03
N GLU A 89 -5.93 10.59 -0.19
CA GLU A 89 -5.80 11.22 -1.50
C GLU A 89 -4.69 10.58 -2.34
N GLU A 90 -3.53 10.34 -1.74
CA GLU A 90 -2.34 9.80 -2.41
C GLU A 90 -1.62 8.78 -1.52
N VAL A 91 -1.20 7.65 -2.12
CA VAL A 91 -0.40 6.63 -1.43
C VAL A 91 0.77 6.22 -2.32
N THR A 92 1.97 6.26 -1.77
CA THR A 92 3.18 5.81 -2.48
C THR A 92 3.72 4.53 -1.86
N PHE A 93 3.80 3.45 -2.65
CA PHE A 93 4.36 2.18 -2.24
C PHE A 93 5.78 2.00 -2.78
N TYR A 94 6.73 1.62 -1.91
CA TYR A 94 8.11 1.33 -2.31
C TYR A 94 8.24 -0.11 -2.77
N ALA A 95 8.15 -0.33 -4.08
CA ALA A 95 8.17 -1.67 -4.67
C ALA A 95 9.58 -2.18 -5.03
N PHE A 96 10.42 -1.32 -5.63
CA PHE A 96 11.79 -1.69 -6.03
C PHE A 96 12.71 -0.47 -5.99
N SER A 97 13.75 -0.54 -5.14
CA SER A 97 14.72 0.55 -5.01
C SER A 97 15.87 0.44 -6.00
N THR A 98 16.51 1.57 -6.30
CA THR A 98 17.74 1.59 -7.11
C THR A 98 18.85 0.73 -6.53
N GLU A 99 18.91 0.58 -5.19
CA GLU A 99 19.89 -0.28 -4.52
C GLU A 99 19.62 -1.77 -4.75
N ASN A 100 18.39 -2.15 -5.13
CA ASN A 100 18.04 -3.55 -5.39
C ASN A 100 18.73 -4.13 -6.62
N TRP A 101 19.20 -3.31 -7.56
CA TRP A 101 20.03 -3.76 -8.68
C TRP A 101 21.35 -4.40 -8.25
N LYS A 102 21.83 -4.13 -7.03
CA LYS A 102 23.03 -4.74 -6.45
C LYS A 102 22.82 -6.17 -5.95
N ARG A 103 21.59 -6.67 -5.96
CA ARG A 103 21.27 -8.05 -5.59
C ARG A 103 21.78 -9.03 -6.65
N PRO A 104 21.88 -10.34 -6.33
CA PRO A 104 22.21 -11.35 -7.32
C PRO A 104 21.28 -11.22 -8.55
N LYS A 105 21.89 -11.36 -9.75
CA LYS A 105 21.17 -11.14 -11.01
C LYS A 105 19.90 -11.99 -11.14
N GLU A 106 19.97 -13.26 -10.74
CA GLU A 106 18.81 -14.18 -10.73
C GLU A 106 17.66 -13.69 -9.84
N GLU A 107 17.98 -13.05 -8.70
CA GLU A 107 16.98 -12.49 -7.81
C GLU A 107 16.30 -11.27 -8.47
N VAL A 108 17.09 -10.39 -9.08
CA VAL A 108 16.58 -9.22 -9.80
C VAL A 108 15.68 -9.63 -10.96
N GLU A 109 16.13 -10.56 -11.79
CA GLU A 109 15.35 -11.10 -12.91
C GLU A 109 14.03 -11.71 -12.42
N THR A 110 14.07 -12.50 -11.36
CA THR A 110 12.86 -13.08 -10.76
C THR A 110 11.89 -12.02 -10.26
N LEU A 111 12.38 -10.96 -9.61
CA LEU A 111 11.55 -9.86 -9.15
C LEU A 111 10.91 -9.08 -10.31
N MET A 112 11.67 -8.84 -11.38
CA MET A 112 11.15 -8.16 -12.58
C MET A 112 10.10 -9.01 -13.31
N HIS A 113 10.29 -10.33 -13.41
CA HIS A 113 9.29 -11.24 -13.95
C HIS A 113 8.03 -11.25 -13.09
N LEU A 114 8.19 -11.33 -11.77
CA LEU A 114 7.07 -11.30 -10.85
C LEU A 114 6.27 -10.00 -10.98
N PHE A 115 6.96 -8.87 -11.11
CA PHE A 115 6.32 -7.57 -11.32
C PHE A 115 5.59 -7.50 -12.66
N TYR A 116 6.18 -8.05 -13.72
CA TYR A 116 5.55 -8.18 -15.02
C TYR A 116 4.25 -9.00 -14.96
N ASP A 117 4.29 -10.17 -14.32
CA ASP A 117 3.13 -11.05 -14.17
C ASP A 117 2.00 -10.35 -13.40
N TYR A 118 2.36 -9.61 -12.33
CA TYR A 118 1.38 -8.82 -11.57
C TYR A 118 0.74 -7.71 -12.38
N LEU A 119 1.47 -7.04 -13.27
CA LEU A 119 0.87 -6.02 -14.12
C LEU A 119 -0.12 -6.62 -15.13
N ILE A 120 0.18 -7.82 -15.65
CA ILE A 120 -0.74 -8.55 -16.52
C ILE A 120 -2.00 -8.97 -15.75
N GLU A 121 -1.85 -9.54 -14.54
CA GLU A 121 -2.99 -9.88 -13.69
C GLU A 121 -3.80 -8.63 -13.30
N ALA A 122 -3.10 -7.56 -12.92
CA ALA A 122 -3.74 -6.29 -12.54
C ALA A 122 -4.54 -5.66 -13.68
N LYS A 123 -4.13 -5.84 -14.95
CA LYS A 123 -4.89 -5.35 -16.10
C LYS A 123 -6.33 -5.88 -16.09
N ASN A 124 -6.53 -7.12 -15.67
CA ASN A 124 -7.87 -7.71 -15.51
C ASN A 124 -8.57 -7.18 -14.23
N ASP A 125 -7.82 -6.98 -13.16
CA ASP A 125 -8.34 -6.48 -11.87
C ASP A 125 -8.60 -4.96 -11.89
N LEU A 126 -7.90 -4.18 -12.73
CA LEU A 126 -8.10 -2.74 -12.85
C LEU A 126 -9.53 -2.41 -13.26
N GLN A 127 -10.18 -3.24 -14.09
CA GLN A 127 -11.59 -3.06 -14.47
C GLN A 127 -12.54 -3.18 -13.27
N THR A 128 -12.13 -3.92 -12.23
CA THR A 128 -12.92 -4.15 -10.99
C THR A 128 -12.37 -3.40 -9.77
N SER A 129 -11.24 -2.70 -9.89
CA SER A 129 -10.54 -2.02 -8.79
C SER A 129 -11.20 -0.71 -8.32
N GLY A 130 -12.40 -0.42 -8.77
CA GLY A 130 -13.13 0.79 -8.38
C GLY A 130 -12.53 2.05 -8.97
N ASN A 131 -12.40 3.11 -8.17
CA ASN A 131 -12.00 4.46 -8.61
C ASN A 131 -10.52 4.79 -8.36
N LEU A 132 -9.66 3.79 -8.11
CA LEU A 132 -8.23 4.01 -7.87
C LEU A 132 -7.52 4.43 -9.17
N ARG A 133 -6.64 5.42 -9.07
CA ARG A 133 -5.70 5.82 -10.13
C ARG A 133 -4.34 5.19 -9.85
N VAL A 134 -3.61 4.82 -10.87
CA VAL A 134 -2.26 4.24 -10.75
C VAL A 134 -1.26 5.15 -11.46
N ARG A 135 -0.08 5.33 -10.86
CA ARG A 135 1.07 6.00 -11.44
C ARG A 135 2.36 5.28 -11.02
N PHE A 136 3.30 5.15 -11.93
CA PHE A 136 4.61 4.62 -11.64
C PHE A 136 5.62 5.77 -11.53
N ILE A 137 6.48 5.69 -10.52
CA ILE A 137 7.52 6.69 -10.28
C ILE A 137 8.88 6.01 -10.14
N GLY A 138 9.92 6.65 -10.64
CA GLY A 138 11.30 6.17 -10.65
C GLY A 138 11.93 6.31 -12.03
N GLU A 139 13.11 5.70 -12.21
CA GLU A 139 13.87 5.81 -13.46
C GLU A 139 13.50 4.67 -14.41
N GLU A 140 13.32 4.98 -15.69
CA GLU A 140 13.04 3.98 -16.73
C GLU A 140 14.31 3.23 -17.19
N GLU A 141 15.49 3.82 -16.94
CA GLU A 141 16.76 3.26 -17.37
C GLU A 141 17.00 1.87 -16.76
N GLY A 142 17.41 0.91 -17.60
CA GLY A 142 17.65 -0.47 -17.19
C GLY A 142 16.41 -1.34 -17.06
N MET A 143 15.22 -0.79 -17.23
CA MET A 143 13.96 -1.56 -17.20
C MET A 143 13.63 -2.15 -18.58
N HIS A 144 13.00 -3.32 -18.59
CA HIS A 144 12.64 -4.00 -19.83
C HIS A 144 11.52 -3.23 -20.58
N PRO A 145 11.62 -2.99 -21.92
CA PRO A 145 10.65 -2.18 -22.67
C PRO A 145 9.20 -2.65 -22.53
N LYS A 146 8.95 -3.97 -22.53
CA LYS A 146 7.59 -4.52 -22.33
C LYS A 146 7.01 -4.19 -20.96
N LEU A 147 7.85 -4.10 -19.92
CA LEU A 147 7.43 -3.73 -18.58
C LEU A 147 6.99 -2.25 -18.55
N LEU A 148 7.77 -1.38 -19.18
CA LEU A 148 7.45 0.05 -19.32
C LEU A 148 6.15 0.26 -20.12
N GLU A 149 5.91 -0.55 -21.15
CA GLU A 149 4.65 -0.51 -21.92
C GLU A 149 3.43 -0.86 -21.02
N LEU A 150 3.52 -1.96 -20.25
CA LEU A 150 2.45 -2.34 -19.32
C LEU A 150 2.19 -1.29 -18.25
N MET A 151 3.24 -0.65 -17.73
CA MET A 151 3.11 0.44 -16.75
C MET A 151 2.34 1.62 -17.36
N ARG A 152 2.72 2.06 -18.55
CA ARG A 152 2.04 3.16 -19.28
C ARG A 152 0.59 2.82 -19.63
N ASP A 153 0.32 1.57 -20.01
CA ASP A 153 -1.05 1.09 -20.27
C ASP A 153 -1.91 1.20 -19.00
N ALA A 154 -1.40 0.74 -17.84
CA ALA A 154 -2.11 0.80 -16.58
C ALA A 154 -2.39 2.26 -16.12
N GLU A 155 -1.43 3.15 -16.29
CA GLU A 155 -1.60 4.59 -16.02
C GLU A 155 -2.69 5.18 -16.91
N LYS A 156 -2.63 4.93 -18.22
CA LYS A 156 -3.60 5.41 -19.21
C LYS A 156 -5.01 4.90 -18.92
N GLU A 157 -5.15 3.62 -18.57
CA GLU A 157 -6.45 3.02 -18.26
C GLU A 157 -7.11 3.64 -17.03
N THR A 158 -6.32 4.09 -16.07
CA THR A 158 -6.81 4.65 -14.81
C THR A 158 -6.81 6.18 -14.76
N ALA A 159 -6.28 6.87 -15.79
CA ALA A 159 -6.04 8.32 -15.80
C ALA A 159 -7.32 9.17 -15.58
N SER A 160 -8.47 8.71 -16.07
CA SER A 160 -9.75 9.42 -15.95
C SER A 160 -10.45 9.24 -14.60
N ARG A 161 -9.94 8.37 -13.74
CA ARG A 161 -10.52 8.11 -12.41
C ARG A 161 -10.19 9.25 -11.45
N THR A 162 -11.00 9.44 -10.42
CA THR A 162 -10.91 10.57 -9.49
C THR A 162 -10.60 10.15 -8.04
N GLY A 163 -10.48 8.86 -7.79
CA GLY A 163 -10.19 8.35 -6.44
C GLY A 163 -8.72 8.44 -6.06
N THR A 164 -8.35 7.68 -5.03
CA THR A 164 -6.98 7.64 -4.49
C THR A 164 -5.95 7.39 -5.58
N LEU A 165 -4.90 8.21 -5.60
CA LEU A 165 -3.74 8.01 -6.45
C LEU A 165 -2.77 7.03 -5.79
N ILE A 166 -2.54 5.89 -6.42
CA ILE A 166 -1.58 4.88 -6.00
C ILE A 166 -0.31 5.05 -6.81
N ASN A 167 0.75 5.60 -6.20
CA ASN A 167 2.07 5.63 -6.79
C ASN A 167 2.81 4.34 -6.45
N ILE A 168 3.40 3.73 -7.46
CA ILE A 168 4.24 2.54 -7.32
C ILE A 168 5.67 2.94 -7.65
N ALA A 169 6.53 3.04 -6.63
CA ALA A 169 7.92 3.43 -6.77
C ALA A 169 8.76 2.21 -7.21
N VAL A 170 9.15 2.20 -8.49
CA VAL A 170 9.92 1.14 -9.13
C VAL A 170 11.19 1.72 -9.72
N ASN A 171 12.32 1.08 -9.48
CA ASN A 171 13.63 1.64 -9.81
C ASN A 171 13.79 3.06 -9.26
N TYR A 172 13.34 3.22 -8.01
CA TYR A 172 13.24 4.50 -7.35
C TYR A 172 14.30 4.67 -6.26
N GLY A 173 14.76 5.90 -6.10
CA GLY A 173 15.58 6.34 -4.98
C GLY A 173 15.48 7.85 -4.82
N GLY A 174 15.22 8.35 -3.60
CA GLY A 174 15.01 9.78 -3.35
C GLY A 174 16.21 10.66 -3.72
N ARG A 175 17.44 10.15 -3.55
CA ARG A 175 18.63 10.88 -4.03
C ARG A 175 18.64 11.02 -5.55
N GLN A 176 18.28 9.95 -6.26
CA GLN A 176 18.21 9.95 -7.72
C GLN A 176 17.08 10.87 -8.20
N GLU A 177 15.94 10.83 -7.58
CA GLU A 177 14.80 11.72 -7.86
C GLU A 177 15.20 13.20 -7.78
N ILE A 178 15.89 13.61 -6.70
CA ILE A 178 16.36 14.99 -6.52
C ILE A 178 17.35 15.36 -7.65
N ILE A 179 18.29 14.49 -7.99
CA ILE A 179 19.25 14.73 -9.08
C ILE A 179 18.52 14.85 -10.42
N SER A 180 17.53 13.99 -10.67
CA SER A 180 16.72 14.03 -11.89
C SER A 180 15.89 15.31 -11.99
N ALA A 181 15.34 15.80 -10.87
CA ALA A 181 14.65 17.09 -10.80
C ALA A 181 15.59 18.24 -11.14
N VAL A 182 16.78 18.28 -10.53
CA VAL A 182 17.81 19.31 -10.80
C VAL A 182 18.23 19.29 -12.27
N ASN A 183 18.50 18.12 -12.83
CA ASN A 183 18.92 18.00 -14.22
C ASN A 183 17.84 18.46 -15.22
N ARG A 184 16.56 18.17 -14.93
CA ARG A 184 15.43 18.71 -15.73
C ARG A 184 15.38 20.23 -15.71
N LEU A 185 15.56 20.84 -14.54
CA LEU A 185 15.57 22.30 -14.38
C LEU A 185 16.76 22.95 -15.14
N ILE A 186 17.95 22.35 -15.07
CA ILE A 186 19.12 22.80 -15.82
C ILE A 186 18.84 22.71 -17.34
N ALA A 187 18.27 21.59 -17.81
CA ALA A 187 17.93 21.39 -19.21
C ALA A 187 16.87 22.41 -19.71
N GLN A 188 16.02 22.94 -18.82
CA GLN A 188 15.08 24.02 -19.09
C GLN A 188 15.73 25.42 -19.04
N GLY A 189 17.04 25.51 -18.82
CA GLY A 189 17.79 26.76 -18.82
C GLY A 189 17.83 27.48 -17.47
N LYS A 190 17.41 26.87 -16.36
CA LYS A 190 17.51 27.45 -15.03
C LYS A 190 18.97 27.52 -14.58
N THR A 191 19.40 28.70 -14.14
CA THR A 191 20.76 28.99 -13.63
C THR A 191 20.80 29.07 -12.09
N SER A 192 19.65 29.16 -11.46
CA SER A 192 19.45 29.13 -10.00
C SER A 192 18.23 28.26 -9.71
N ILE A 193 18.33 27.42 -8.69
CA ILE A 193 17.27 26.44 -8.32
C ILE A 193 16.85 26.77 -6.89
N THR A 194 15.54 26.90 -6.69
CA THR A 194 14.90 27.12 -5.38
C THR A 194 14.29 25.83 -4.84
N GLU A 195 13.91 25.83 -3.57
CA GLU A 195 13.15 24.75 -2.95
C GLU A 195 11.82 24.48 -3.68
N GLN A 196 11.12 25.56 -4.08
CA GLN A 196 9.89 25.46 -4.87
C GLN A 196 10.13 24.74 -6.21
N ASP A 197 11.24 25.06 -6.89
CA ASP A 197 11.58 24.40 -8.16
C ASP A 197 11.77 22.91 -7.98
N ILE A 198 12.42 22.45 -6.91
CA ILE A 198 12.56 21.02 -6.63
C ILE A 198 11.20 20.40 -6.31
N SER A 199 10.41 21.03 -5.42
CA SER A 199 9.09 20.55 -5.02
C SER A 199 8.13 20.35 -6.20
N GLU A 200 8.22 21.20 -7.23
CA GLU A 200 7.43 21.09 -8.45
C GLU A 200 7.98 20.05 -9.46
N ASN A 201 9.20 19.58 -9.26
CA ASN A 201 9.90 18.69 -10.18
C ASN A 201 10.23 17.30 -9.60
N VAL A 202 9.89 17.00 -8.35
CA VAL A 202 9.90 15.63 -7.83
C VAL A 202 8.71 14.82 -8.37
N TYR A 203 8.76 13.49 -8.25
CA TYR A 203 7.77 12.61 -8.88
C TYR A 203 6.39 12.69 -8.23
N THR A 204 6.32 12.95 -6.94
CA THR A 204 5.08 13.12 -6.19
C THR A 204 5.01 14.53 -5.63
N ALA A 205 3.84 15.11 -5.56
CA ALA A 205 3.64 16.41 -4.94
C ALA A 205 2.62 16.26 -3.82
N PRO A 206 2.71 17.14 -2.83
CA PRO A 206 3.89 17.86 -2.35
C PRO A 206 4.63 17.08 -1.25
N ASP A 207 4.21 17.17 0.02
CA ASP A 207 4.84 16.51 1.16
C ASP A 207 4.17 15.18 1.47
N CYS A 208 4.92 14.22 1.99
CA CYS A 208 4.39 12.99 2.56
C CYS A 208 4.07 13.24 4.04
N ASP A 209 2.84 12.98 4.47
CA ASP A 209 2.42 13.24 5.84
C ASP A 209 2.80 12.12 6.80
N LEU A 210 2.73 10.87 6.35
CA LEU A 210 3.02 9.69 7.15
C LEU A 210 3.80 8.66 6.34
N ILE A 211 4.91 8.17 6.91
CA ILE A 211 5.63 6.99 6.41
C ILE A 211 5.31 5.80 7.29
N ILE A 212 4.82 4.73 6.69
CA ILE A 212 4.61 3.43 7.35
C ILE A 212 5.72 2.47 6.91
N ARG A 213 6.44 1.89 7.88
CA ARG A 213 7.40 0.82 7.62
C ARG A 213 7.20 -0.34 8.58
N PRO A 214 6.58 -1.44 8.15
CA PRO A 214 6.54 -2.68 8.89
C PRO A 214 7.94 -3.34 8.95
N SER A 215 8.07 -4.41 9.76
CA SER A 215 9.25 -5.26 9.85
C SER A 215 10.33 -4.86 10.87
N GLY A 216 10.02 -3.95 11.81
CA GLY A 216 10.91 -3.55 12.89
C GLY A 216 12.07 -2.64 12.47
N GLU A 217 11.97 -2.00 11.31
CA GLU A 217 13.01 -1.13 10.78
C GLU A 217 12.57 0.34 10.84
N GLU A 218 13.43 1.23 11.35
CA GLU A 218 13.12 2.65 11.60
C GLU A 218 13.96 3.60 10.73
N ARG A 219 14.10 3.29 9.46
CA ARG A 219 14.84 4.11 8.49
C ARG A 219 14.07 4.25 7.18
N LEU A 220 14.29 5.36 6.47
CA LEU A 220 13.65 5.67 5.19
C LEU A 220 14.21 4.84 4.02
N SER A 221 15.44 4.39 4.11
CA SER A 221 16.12 3.63 3.05
C SER A 221 16.04 4.30 1.67
N ASN A 222 16.35 5.59 1.62
CA ASN A 222 16.32 6.40 0.39
C ASN A 222 14.91 6.57 -0.22
N PHE A 223 13.84 6.38 0.57
CA PHE A 223 12.46 6.53 0.12
C PHE A 223 11.94 7.93 0.41
N LEU A 224 11.33 8.60 -0.57
CA LEU A 224 10.66 9.90 -0.50
C LEU A 224 11.44 10.96 0.30
N LEU A 225 12.78 11.09 0.08
CA LEU A 225 13.64 11.91 0.92
C LEU A 225 13.23 13.39 0.95
N TRP A 226 12.85 13.95 -0.19
CA TRP A 226 12.38 15.32 -0.28
C TRP A 226 11.04 15.48 0.42
N GLN A 227 10.11 14.64 0.06
CA GLN A 227 8.73 14.70 0.51
C GLN A 227 8.56 14.35 2.00
N SER A 228 9.51 13.60 2.58
CA SER A 228 9.43 13.15 3.98
C SER A 228 10.06 14.11 5.00
N ALA A 229 10.45 15.31 4.59
CA ALA A 229 11.13 16.28 5.46
C ALA A 229 10.37 16.54 6.78
N TYR A 230 9.05 16.52 6.74
CA TYR A 230 8.16 16.71 7.90
C TYR A 230 7.19 15.55 8.10
N SER A 231 7.48 14.38 7.54
CA SER A 231 6.64 13.20 7.70
C SER A 231 6.68 12.66 9.13
N GLU A 232 5.53 12.28 9.63
CA GLU A 232 5.46 11.37 10.76
C GLU A 232 5.91 9.97 10.33
N PHE A 233 6.56 9.23 11.24
CA PHE A 233 7.02 7.87 10.97
C PHE A 233 6.33 6.88 11.90
N TRP A 234 5.79 5.79 11.33
CA TRP A 234 5.21 4.70 12.08
C TRP A 234 5.85 3.38 11.67
N SER A 235 6.28 2.59 12.66
CA SER A 235 6.89 1.27 12.47
C SER A 235 6.18 0.21 13.28
N SER A 236 6.30 -1.06 12.87
CA SER A 236 5.84 -2.23 13.62
C SER A 236 6.71 -3.44 13.30
N ASP A 237 6.70 -4.44 14.18
CA ASP A 237 7.45 -5.70 13.98
C ASP A 237 6.77 -6.65 12.97
N VAL A 238 5.56 -6.35 12.53
CA VAL A 238 4.81 -7.14 11.55
C VAL A 238 5.55 -7.13 10.23
N LEU A 239 5.78 -8.29 9.63
CA LEU A 239 6.38 -8.39 8.30
C LEU A 239 5.33 -8.07 7.22
N TRP A 240 5.72 -7.40 6.13
CA TRP A 240 4.78 -6.95 5.10
C TRP A 240 3.76 -8.02 4.65
N PRO A 241 4.11 -9.30 4.40
CA PRO A 241 3.12 -10.31 4.02
C PRO A 241 2.06 -10.62 5.09
N ASP A 242 2.32 -10.30 6.34
CA ASP A 242 1.37 -10.47 7.45
C ASP A 242 0.69 -9.14 7.83
N PHE A 243 0.98 -8.02 7.13
CA PHE A 243 0.39 -6.71 7.38
C PHE A 243 -1.09 -6.68 6.95
N THR A 244 -1.94 -6.12 7.78
CA THR A 244 -3.40 -6.12 7.62
C THR A 244 -3.98 -4.72 7.54
N GLU A 245 -5.26 -4.61 7.14
CA GLU A 245 -6.02 -3.36 7.21
C GLU A 245 -6.09 -2.83 8.66
N GLN A 246 -6.07 -3.71 9.65
CA GLN A 246 -6.05 -3.31 11.05
C GLN A 246 -4.72 -2.65 11.43
N ASP A 247 -3.60 -3.13 10.92
CA ASP A 247 -2.28 -2.48 11.13
C ASP A 247 -2.24 -1.10 10.47
N LEU A 248 -2.82 -0.94 9.28
CA LEU A 248 -3.01 0.36 8.65
C LEU A 248 -3.84 1.29 9.53
N HIS A 249 -4.96 0.82 10.07
CA HIS A 249 -5.81 1.61 10.97
C HIS A 249 -5.08 2.01 12.25
N LEU A 250 -4.24 1.14 12.81
CA LEU A 250 -3.40 1.48 13.97
C LEU A 250 -2.41 2.61 13.65
N ALA A 251 -1.79 2.56 12.46
CA ALA A 251 -0.88 3.61 12.00
C ALA A 251 -1.61 4.95 11.81
N LEU A 252 -2.80 4.93 11.18
CA LEU A 252 -3.64 6.12 10.99
C LEU A 252 -4.14 6.70 12.32
N ALA A 253 -4.57 5.86 13.25
CA ALA A 253 -4.97 6.30 14.59
C ALA A 253 -3.79 6.89 15.40
N ALA A 254 -2.58 6.39 15.18
CA ALA A 254 -1.38 6.98 15.78
C ALA A 254 -1.06 8.33 15.16
N PHE A 255 -1.21 8.49 13.83
CA PHE A 255 -1.04 9.75 13.13
C PHE A 255 -2.04 10.80 13.61
N GLU A 256 -3.32 10.48 13.69
CA GLU A 256 -4.38 11.37 14.16
C GLU A 256 -4.11 11.96 15.56
N LYS A 257 -3.48 11.18 16.45
CA LYS A 257 -3.14 11.62 17.81
C LYS A 257 -1.92 12.55 17.89
N ARG A 258 -1.16 12.69 16.80
CA ARG A 258 0.06 13.49 16.80
C ARG A 258 -0.25 14.95 16.48
N ASN A 259 0.23 15.86 17.34
CA ASN A 259 0.20 17.29 17.07
C ASN A 259 1.38 17.62 16.14
N ARG A 260 1.12 17.82 14.86
CA ARG A 260 2.16 18.22 13.88
C ARG A 260 2.58 19.67 14.14
N ARG A 261 3.82 19.85 14.58
CA ARG A 261 4.44 21.18 14.76
C ARG A 261 5.40 21.42 13.60
N PHE A 262 5.05 22.30 12.70
CA PHE A 262 5.88 22.72 11.55
C PHE A 262 6.85 23.82 11.92
N GLY A 263 7.67 23.63 12.99
CA GLY A 263 8.73 24.56 13.36
C GLY A 263 8.27 25.89 13.99
N GLY A 264 7.01 25.97 14.45
CA GLY A 264 6.44 27.13 15.15
C GLY A 264 6.18 26.84 16.63
#